data_9bf54806abaff16eaf6d434455772a2f
#
_entry.id   9bf54806abaff16eaf6d434455772a2f
#
_cell.length_a   1.000
_cell.length_b   1.000
_cell.length_c   1.000
_cell.angle_alpha   90.00
_cell.angle_beta   90.00
_cell.angle_gamma   90.00
#
_symmetry.space_group_name_H-M   'P 1'
#
loop_
_entity.id
_entity.type
_entity.pdbx_description
1 polymer ?
#
loop_
_entity_poly.entity_id
_entity_poly.type
_entity_poly.pdbx_seq_one_letter_code
_entity_poly.pdbx_strand_id
1 'polypeptide(L)'
;MAKAVKKATKKKKKIVKQVSQAHAYVQATFNNTIVSVTDQQGNVLGWASAGMVGFKGPKKATPYAAQQIVKKVVDNIESYGVKEVSVFVKGIGGGREGAIRAFNTNGVQVTSIKDVTPIPHNGCRPPKRRRV
;
A
#
# COMPACT_ATOMS: atom_id res chain seq x y z
N MET A 1 4.17 -43.53 27.01
CA MET A 1 3.61 -42.66 25.95
C MET A 1 4.67 -41.59 25.61
N ALA A 2 5.24 -41.67 24.44
CA ALA A 2 6.20 -40.67 23.98
C ALA A 2 5.47 -39.38 23.60
N LYS A 3 5.67 -38.31 24.34
CA LYS A 3 5.23 -36.97 23.91
C LYS A 3 6.12 -36.54 22.75
N ALA A 4 5.55 -36.37 21.56
CA ALA A 4 6.27 -35.82 20.44
C ALA A 4 6.68 -34.39 20.77
N VAL A 5 7.98 -34.17 21.01
CA VAL A 5 8.55 -32.82 21.16
C VAL A 5 8.51 -32.19 19.77
N LYS A 6 7.59 -31.26 19.56
CA LYS A 6 7.61 -30.42 18.35
C LYS A 6 8.89 -29.60 18.41
N LYS A 7 9.90 -29.97 17.62
CA LYS A 7 11.06 -29.11 17.37
C LYS A 7 10.52 -27.76 16.85
N ALA A 8 10.64 -26.74 17.69
CA ALA A 8 10.42 -25.37 17.24
C ALA A 8 11.47 -25.08 16.15
N THR A 9 11.06 -25.08 14.91
CA THR A 9 11.90 -24.62 13.81
C THR A 9 12.22 -23.16 14.08
N LYS A 10 13.46 -22.86 14.48
CA LYS A 10 13.96 -21.50 14.58
C LYS A 10 13.74 -20.84 13.23
N LYS A 11 12.73 -19.97 13.13
CA LYS A 11 12.58 -19.12 11.94
C LYS A 11 13.90 -18.36 11.79
N LYS A 12 14.63 -18.65 10.71
CA LYS A 12 15.82 -17.88 10.35
C LYS A 12 15.39 -16.42 10.35
N LYS A 13 16.00 -15.58 11.20
CA LYS A 13 15.80 -14.14 11.16
C LYS A 13 16.21 -13.69 9.76
N LYS A 14 15.24 -13.27 8.95
CA LYS A 14 15.55 -12.66 7.66
C LYS A 14 16.41 -11.44 7.93
N ILE A 15 17.57 -11.35 7.28
CA ILE A 15 18.39 -10.15 7.32
C ILE A 15 17.56 -9.05 6.67
N VAL A 16 17.10 -8.08 7.48
CA VAL A 16 16.30 -6.97 7.02
C VAL A 16 17.24 -5.89 6.48
N LYS A 17 17.16 -5.64 5.18
CA LYS A 17 17.91 -4.55 4.55
C LYS A 17 17.35 -3.21 5.04
N GLN A 18 18.23 -2.31 5.49
CA GLN A 18 17.83 -0.94 5.85
C GLN A 18 17.56 -0.12 4.59
N VAL A 19 16.38 0.48 4.52
CA VAL A 19 15.94 1.32 3.40
C VAL A 19 15.46 2.65 3.98
N SER A 20 16.21 3.71 3.80
CA SER A 20 15.84 5.05 4.30
C SER A 20 14.89 5.78 3.37
N GLN A 21 15.04 5.59 2.06
CA GLN A 21 14.21 6.17 1.01
C GLN A 21 13.46 5.07 0.27
N ALA A 22 12.15 5.22 0.18
CA ALA A 22 11.27 4.24 -0.44
C ALA A 22 10.32 4.91 -1.44
N HIS A 23 9.72 4.09 -2.27
CA HIS A 23 8.64 4.51 -3.17
C HIS A 23 7.31 3.97 -2.64
N ALA A 24 6.31 4.82 -2.53
CA ALA A 24 4.96 4.41 -2.16
C ALA A 24 4.04 4.53 -3.37
N TYR A 25 3.36 3.44 -3.69
CA TYR A 25 2.41 3.39 -4.80
C TYR A 25 1.00 3.31 -4.23
N VAL A 26 0.18 4.31 -4.54
CA VAL A 26 -1.22 4.36 -4.13
C VAL A 26 -2.09 4.14 -5.35
N GLN A 27 -2.80 3.03 -5.39
CA GLN A 27 -3.79 2.75 -6.41
C GLN A 27 -5.19 2.95 -5.83
N ALA A 28 -5.84 4.03 -6.20
CA ALA A 28 -7.17 4.39 -5.72
C ALA A 28 -8.20 4.24 -6.84
N THR A 29 -9.16 3.36 -6.63
CA THR A 29 -10.31 3.18 -7.50
C THR A 29 -11.60 3.58 -6.77
N PHE A 30 -12.74 3.58 -7.46
CA PHE A 30 -14.03 3.83 -6.81
C PHE A 30 -14.46 2.72 -5.84
N ASN A 31 -13.84 1.55 -5.93
CA ASN A 31 -14.22 0.37 -5.14
C ASN A 31 -13.18 0.00 -4.08
N ASN A 32 -11.94 0.45 -4.20
CA ASN A 32 -10.85 0.03 -3.31
C ASN A 32 -9.67 1.00 -3.35
N THR A 33 -8.81 0.88 -2.36
CA THR A 33 -7.51 1.54 -2.32
C THR A 33 -6.46 0.51 -1.93
N ILE A 34 -5.38 0.46 -2.68
CA ILE A 34 -4.23 -0.42 -2.43
C ILE A 34 -2.99 0.45 -2.29
N VAL A 35 -2.24 0.24 -1.24
CA VAL A 35 -0.97 0.94 -0.99
C VAL A 35 0.16 -0.08 -0.93
N SER A 36 1.19 0.14 -1.71
CA SER A 36 2.40 -0.67 -1.73
C SER A 36 3.62 0.21 -1.51
N VAL A 37 4.54 -0.24 -0.68
CA VAL A 37 5.82 0.45 -0.47
C VAL A 37 6.94 -0.45 -0.97
N THR A 38 7.78 0.12 -1.81
CA THR A 38 8.92 -0.58 -2.41
C THR A 38 10.22 0.16 -2.10
N ASP A 39 11.34 -0.52 -2.30
CA ASP A 39 12.63 0.14 -2.34
C ASP A 39 12.84 0.88 -3.68
N GLN A 40 13.98 1.51 -3.86
CA GLN A 40 14.28 2.23 -5.11
C GLN A 40 14.46 1.30 -6.32
N GLN A 41 14.68 0.02 -6.09
CA GLN A 41 14.83 -0.99 -7.14
C GLN A 41 13.51 -1.67 -7.52
N GLY A 42 12.43 -1.36 -6.82
CA GLY A 42 11.09 -1.92 -7.08
C GLY A 42 10.74 -3.17 -6.26
N ASN A 43 11.58 -3.60 -5.33
CA ASN A 43 11.26 -4.72 -4.45
C ASN A 43 10.24 -4.30 -3.40
N VAL A 44 9.13 -5.02 -3.30
CA VAL A 44 8.06 -4.70 -2.36
C VAL A 44 8.50 -4.98 -0.92
N LEU A 45 8.43 -3.96 -0.08
CA LEU A 45 8.69 -4.05 1.36
C LEU A 45 7.43 -4.39 2.15
N GLY A 46 6.31 -3.83 1.75
CA GLY A 46 5.02 -4.08 2.37
C GLY A 46 3.87 -3.51 1.54
N TRP A 47 2.69 -4.07 1.73
CA TRP A 47 1.49 -3.61 1.06
C TRP A 47 0.25 -3.89 1.90
N ALA A 48 -0.80 -3.15 1.66
CA ALA A 48 -2.10 -3.40 2.26
C ALA A 48 -3.22 -2.88 1.35
N SER A 49 -4.39 -3.44 1.53
CA SER A 49 -5.62 -3.01 0.87
C SER A 49 -6.74 -2.80 1.88
N ALA A 50 -7.82 -2.16 1.47
CA ALA A 50 -8.96 -1.89 2.37
C ALA A 50 -9.58 -3.18 2.94
N GLY A 51 -9.61 -4.25 2.16
CA GLY A 51 -10.10 -5.55 2.63
C GLY A 51 -9.26 -6.15 3.76
N MET A 52 -7.96 -5.93 3.76
CA MET A 52 -7.04 -6.42 4.79
C MET A 52 -7.23 -5.73 6.15
N VAL A 53 -7.73 -4.50 6.17
CA VAL A 53 -7.99 -3.74 7.41
C VAL A 53 -9.45 -3.80 7.84
N GLY A 54 -10.24 -4.69 7.25
CA GLY A 54 -11.61 -5.00 7.68
C GLY A 54 -12.71 -4.18 7.02
N PHE A 55 -12.42 -3.35 6.02
CA PHE A 55 -13.45 -2.62 5.27
C PHE A 55 -14.12 -3.53 4.24
N LYS A 56 -15.42 -3.38 4.06
CA LYS A 56 -16.23 -4.16 3.12
C LYS A 56 -17.14 -3.26 2.29
N GLY A 57 -17.45 -3.71 1.07
CA GLY A 57 -18.34 -3.01 0.16
C GLY A 57 -17.86 -1.61 -0.21
N PRO A 58 -18.75 -0.60 -0.30
CA PRO A 58 -18.38 0.74 -0.74
C PRO A 58 -17.48 1.50 0.24
N LYS A 59 -17.33 1.06 1.47
CA LYS A 59 -16.47 1.68 2.48
C LYS A 59 -14.98 1.56 2.15
N LYS A 60 -14.58 0.64 1.28
CA LYS A 60 -13.19 0.42 0.87
C LYS A 60 -12.58 1.59 0.10
N ALA A 61 -13.39 2.41 -0.54
CA ALA A 61 -12.92 3.55 -1.34
C ALA A 61 -12.93 4.88 -0.58
N THR A 62 -13.12 4.88 0.72
CA THR A 62 -13.20 6.09 1.54
C THR A 62 -11.81 6.62 1.91
N PRO A 63 -11.63 7.94 2.14
CA PRO A 63 -10.37 8.48 2.66
C PRO A 63 -9.97 7.90 4.02
N TYR A 64 -10.95 7.61 4.88
CA TYR A 64 -10.70 6.97 6.17
C TYR A 64 -10.09 5.57 6.01
N ALA A 65 -10.60 4.78 5.07
CA ALA A 65 -10.02 3.48 4.74
C ALA A 65 -8.57 3.61 4.27
N ALA A 66 -8.27 4.61 3.44
CA ALA A 66 -6.91 4.90 3.00
C ALA A 66 -5.95 5.20 4.16
N GLN A 67 -6.40 5.94 5.16
CA GLN A 67 -5.62 6.21 6.37
C GLN A 67 -5.29 4.93 7.14
N GLN A 68 -6.26 4.05 7.31
CA GLN A 68 -6.05 2.76 8.00
C GLN A 68 -5.12 1.84 7.21
N ILE A 69 -5.24 1.83 5.89
CA ILE A 69 -4.35 1.08 5.00
C ILE A 69 -2.90 1.54 5.15
N VAL A 70 -2.66 2.84 5.12
CA VAL A 70 -1.32 3.41 5.26
C VAL A 70 -0.74 3.12 6.64
N LYS A 71 -1.53 3.24 7.69
CA LYS A 71 -1.11 2.87 9.04
C LYS A 71 -0.65 1.41 9.10
N LYS A 72 -1.41 0.50 8.51
CA LYS A 72 -1.05 -0.92 8.43
C LYS A 72 0.25 -1.14 7.66
N VAL A 73 0.44 -0.46 6.53
CA VAL A 73 1.66 -0.55 5.73
C VAL A 73 2.86 -0.02 6.50
N VAL A 74 2.73 1.12 7.17
CA VAL A 74 3.81 1.71 7.98
C VAL A 74 4.22 0.76 9.10
N ASP A 75 3.28 0.15 9.79
CA ASP A 75 3.57 -0.85 10.81
C ASP A 75 4.34 -2.06 10.23
N ASN A 76 3.97 -2.51 9.04
CA ASN A 76 4.61 -3.64 8.37
C ASN A 76 6.04 -3.34 7.89
N ILE A 77 6.34 -2.10 7.55
CA ILE A 77 7.65 -1.69 7.04
C ILE A 77 8.55 -1.05 8.09
N GLU A 78 8.10 -0.95 9.33
CA GLU A 78 8.86 -0.32 10.42
C GLU A 78 10.25 -0.92 10.58
N SER A 79 10.38 -2.23 10.42
CA SER A 79 11.66 -2.95 10.53
C SER A 79 12.69 -2.55 9.47
N TYR A 80 12.27 -1.98 8.34
CA TYR A 80 13.16 -1.52 7.28
C TYR A 80 13.73 -0.12 7.51
N GLY A 81 13.22 0.60 8.52
CA GLY A 81 13.72 1.94 8.86
C GLY A 81 13.41 3.01 7.81
N VAL A 82 12.31 2.89 7.08
CA VAL A 82 11.88 3.87 6.07
C VAL A 82 11.57 5.21 6.73
N LYS A 83 12.24 6.27 6.29
CA LYS A 83 12.06 7.64 6.80
C LYS A 83 11.38 8.56 5.79
N GLU A 84 11.67 8.38 4.52
CA GLU A 84 11.19 9.21 3.42
C GLU A 84 10.56 8.36 2.33
N VAL A 85 9.50 8.86 1.73
CA VAL A 85 8.84 8.21 0.60
C VAL A 85 8.56 9.20 -0.52
N SER A 86 8.73 8.73 -1.76
CA SER A 86 8.20 9.38 -2.95
C SER A 86 6.88 8.70 -3.31
N VAL A 87 5.80 9.45 -3.32
CA VAL A 87 4.45 8.90 -3.52
C VAL A 87 4.07 8.98 -5.00
N PHE A 88 3.66 7.84 -5.54
CA PHE A 88 3.11 7.72 -6.90
C PHE A 88 1.64 7.35 -6.78
N VAL A 89 0.76 8.24 -7.22
CA VAL A 89 -0.69 8.06 -7.13
C VAL A 89 -1.25 7.68 -8.49
N LYS A 90 -2.07 6.64 -8.52
CA LYS A 90 -2.73 6.14 -9.71
C LYS A 90 -4.21 5.96 -9.46
N GLY A 91 -5.05 6.41 -10.40
CA GLY A 91 -6.48 6.23 -10.34
C GLY A 91 -7.25 7.47 -9.88
N ILE A 92 -8.55 7.32 -9.76
CA ILE A 92 -9.52 8.42 -9.53
C ILE A 92 -10.33 8.28 -8.24
N GLY A 93 -10.01 7.28 -7.40
CA GLY A 93 -10.76 7.04 -6.17
C GLY A 93 -10.53 8.09 -5.09
N GLY A 94 -11.43 8.16 -4.11
CA GLY A 94 -11.38 9.12 -3.01
C GLY A 94 -10.25 8.90 -2.00
N GLY A 95 -9.54 7.78 -2.07
CA GLY A 95 -8.45 7.46 -1.15
C GLY A 95 -7.11 8.14 -1.45
N ARG A 96 -6.99 8.88 -2.54
CA ARG A 96 -5.73 9.49 -3.00
C ARG A 96 -5.10 10.40 -1.94
N GLU A 97 -5.80 11.47 -1.58
CA GLU A 97 -5.31 12.44 -0.61
C GLU A 97 -5.18 11.87 0.80
N GLY A 98 -6.15 11.04 1.20
CA GLY A 98 -6.13 10.39 2.50
C GLY A 98 -4.88 9.55 2.73
N ALA A 99 -4.43 8.82 1.72
CA ALA A 99 -3.21 8.03 1.78
C ALA A 99 -1.96 8.90 1.91
N ILE A 100 -1.86 9.96 1.12
CA ILE A 100 -0.71 10.89 1.17
C ILE A 100 -0.60 11.55 2.55
N ARG A 101 -1.70 12.06 3.08
CA ARG A 101 -1.72 12.70 4.41
C ARG A 101 -1.39 11.72 5.52
N ALA A 102 -1.83 10.47 5.39
CA ALA A 102 -1.58 9.44 6.38
C ALA A 102 -0.09 9.08 6.51
N PHE A 103 0.69 9.12 5.43
CA PHE A 103 2.14 8.96 5.52
C PHE A 103 2.78 10.00 6.43
N ASN A 104 2.43 11.27 6.26
CA ASN A 104 2.94 12.34 7.13
C ASN A 104 2.49 12.15 8.59
N THR A 105 1.24 11.79 8.80
CA THR A 105 0.67 11.56 10.15
C THR A 105 1.36 10.40 10.87
N ASN A 106 1.79 9.38 10.16
CA ASN A 106 2.48 8.21 10.72
C ASN A 106 4.02 8.38 10.82
N GLY A 107 4.52 9.57 10.63
CA GLY A 107 5.94 9.88 10.81
C GLY A 107 6.84 9.56 9.62
N VAL A 108 6.27 9.27 8.46
CA VAL A 108 7.02 9.07 7.21
C VAL A 108 6.95 10.34 6.37
N GLN A 109 8.10 10.95 6.08
CA GLN A 109 8.15 12.18 5.31
C GLN A 109 7.88 11.92 3.82
N VAL A 110 6.96 12.67 3.24
CA VAL A 110 6.69 12.64 1.80
C VAL A 110 7.60 13.66 1.11
N THR A 111 8.51 13.18 0.26
CA THR A 111 9.48 14.02 -0.44
C THR A 111 8.96 14.54 -1.78
N SER A 112 8.14 13.74 -2.47
CA SER A 112 7.53 14.12 -3.73
C SER A 112 6.22 13.38 -3.95
N ILE A 113 5.34 13.97 -4.74
CA ILE A 113 4.06 13.39 -5.13
C ILE A 113 3.97 13.44 -6.65
N LYS A 114 3.71 12.30 -7.28
CA LYS A 114 3.57 12.18 -8.73
C LYS A 114 2.28 11.44 -9.08
N ASP A 115 1.52 11.98 -9.99
CA ASP A 115 0.36 11.29 -10.54
C ASP A 115 0.80 10.49 -11.78
N VAL A 116 0.62 9.17 -11.72
CA VAL A 116 1.00 8.23 -12.77
C VAL A 116 -0.21 7.54 -13.39
N THR A 117 -1.38 8.13 -13.24
CA THR A 117 -2.61 7.60 -13.85
C THR A 117 -2.42 7.44 -15.37
N PRO A 118 -2.58 6.23 -15.93
CA PRO A 118 -2.33 6.00 -17.34
C PRO A 118 -3.40 6.67 -18.19
N ILE A 119 -2.95 7.34 -19.25
CA ILE A 119 -3.82 7.90 -20.28
C ILE A 119 -3.51 7.14 -21.57
N PRO A 120 -4.46 6.35 -22.13
CA PRO A 120 -4.21 5.59 -23.33
C PRO A 120 -4.00 6.51 -24.53
N HIS A 121 -3.07 6.16 -25.40
CA HIS A 121 -2.85 6.82 -26.68
C HIS A 121 -3.77 6.22 -27.74
N ASN A 122 -5.09 6.41 -27.56
CA ASN A 122 -6.11 5.84 -28.44
C ASN A 122 -6.11 4.31 -28.47
N GLY A 123 -5.93 3.68 -27.29
CA GLY A 123 -5.87 2.24 -27.12
C GLY A 123 -7.20 1.51 -27.30
N CYS A 124 -7.39 0.42 -26.56
CA CYS A 124 -8.62 -0.38 -26.64
C CYS A 124 -9.85 0.42 -26.25
N ARG A 125 -10.95 0.22 -26.97
CA ARG A 125 -12.22 0.84 -26.57
C ARG A 125 -12.71 0.26 -25.23
N PRO A 126 -13.37 1.09 -24.38
CA PRO A 126 -13.92 0.60 -23.14
C PRO A 126 -15.05 -0.42 -23.35
N PRO A 127 -15.36 -1.24 -22.33
CA PRO A 127 -16.48 -2.16 -22.38
C PRO A 127 -17.81 -1.42 -22.53
N LYS A 128 -18.85 -2.12 -23.00
CA LYS A 128 -20.18 -1.54 -23.11
C LYS A 128 -20.71 -1.07 -21.76
N ARG A 129 -21.60 -0.08 -21.80
CA ARG A 129 -22.27 0.42 -20.60
C ARG A 129 -23.05 -0.69 -19.89
N ARG A 130 -22.93 -0.79 -18.56
CA ARG A 130 -23.72 -1.73 -17.77
C ARG A 130 -25.21 -1.35 -17.81
N ARG A 131 -26.04 -2.35 -17.90
CA ARG A 131 -27.48 -2.21 -17.66
C ARG A 131 -27.71 -2.15 -16.14
N VAL A 132 -28.41 -1.14 -15.69
CA VAL A 132 -28.73 -0.95 -14.29
C VAL A 132 -30.23 -1.24 -14.10
#